data_4f67f9cb724c24add9b75ba0cbe4c91c
#
_entry.id   4f67f9cb724c24add9b75ba0cbe4c91c
#
_cell.length_a   1.000
_cell.length_b   1.000
_cell.length_c   1.000
_cell.angle_alpha   90.00
_cell.angle_beta   90.00
_cell.angle_gamma   90.00
#
_symmetry.space_group_name_H-M   'P 1'
#
loop_
_entity.id
_entity.type
_entity.pdbx_description
1 polymer ?
#
loop_
_entity_poly.entity_id
_entity_poly.type
_entity_poly.pdbx_seq_one_letter_code
_entity_poly.pdbx_strand_id
1 'polypeptide(L)'
;MNKTITLAIVAIAIVAIGIVSYMYLSQPTSEPTPSPSPTPITPTPQTSPTPAPSTPPTPTPTPTATPLATPTPSPTPSPTPTPGPATLNGAGATFPQPLLNAIISHYTTQVRPNVQINYQGVGSGAGISAFTSKTVDFAATDAALTASQRAAAPNALHIPETIGAIVITYNLPGVPSGLRLTGPVIANIYLGTITKWNDPAIAALNPTVNLPNQDIIKVRRSDSSGTTNWFTKYLSAVSPAWNTQVGSGTTVQWPGVTIGASGNANVAATVNQTQYSIGYVELAYALQNNMPVAAIQNPAGNFVMPSLASTTAAAESLPTSGLPAGSGDWTGVSLLNTPGSQAYPIVTPTYLLVYEELNVIPGMTLDKARQLVDFLWYVIHEGQQFAPGLQYAPLPSNLVQLNEATIRSITFNGQPLKS
;
A
#
# COMPACT_ATOMS: atom_id res chain seq x y z
N MET A 1 21.52 -9.19 34.96
CA MET A 1 20.09 -8.98 35.29
C MET A 1 19.60 -10.22 36.04
N ASN A 2 19.02 -10.06 37.23
CA ASN A 2 18.72 -11.17 38.14
C ASN A 2 17.55 -11.99 37.59
N LYS A 3 17.69 -13.33 37.54
CA LYS A 3 16.64 -14.25 37.02
C LYS A 3 15.28 -14.06 37.69
N THR A 4 15.23 -13.55 38.92
CA THR A 4 14.03 -13.24 39.66
C THR A 4 13.26 -12.02 39.08
N ILE A 5 13.97 -11.03 38.56
CA ILE A 5 13.36 -9.84 37.92
C ILE A 5 12.76 -10.21 36.55
N THR A 6 13.41 -11.08 35.80
CA THR A 6 12.91 -11.56 34.50
C THR A 6 11.63 -12.41 34.66
N LEU A 7 11.55 -13.26 35.67
CA LEU A 7 10.34 -14.03 35.97
C LEU A 7 9.15 -13.13 36.39
N ALA A 8 9.40 -12.06 37.17
CA ALA A 8 8.35 -11.13 37.59
C ALA A 8 7.77 -10.34 36.41
N ILE A 9 8.60 -9.92 35.45
CA ILE A 9 8.16 -9.19 34.25
C ILE A 9 7.31 -10.09 33.34
N VAL A 10 7.70 -11.36 33.18
CA VAL A 10 6.94 -12.34 32.37
C VAL A 10 5.59 -12.66 33.03
N ALA A 11 5.54 -12.80 34.34
CA ALA A 11 4.29 -13.04 35.08
C ALA A 11 3.30 -11.86 34.96
N ILE A 12 3.77 -10.61 35.04
CA ILE A 12 2.94 -9.41 34.87
C ILE A 12 2.40 -9.31 33.44
N ALA A 13 3.20 -9.64 32.42
CA ALA A 13 2.76 -9.65 31.03
C ALA A 13 1.66 -10.69 30.76
N ILE A 14 1.77 -11.89 31.33
CA ILE A 14 0.75 -12.95 31.18
C ILE A 14 -0.57 -12.55 31.86
N VAL A 15 -0.53 -11.91 33.03
CA VAL A 15 -1.73 -11.42 33.72
C VAL A 15 -2.40 -10.29 32.95
N ALA A 16 -1.62 -9.36 32.36
CA ALA A 16 -2.16 -8.27 31.54
C ALA A 16 -2.86 -8.80 30.27
N ILE A 17 -2.29 -9.80 29.60
CA ILE A 17 -2.89 -10.45 28.44
C ILE A 17 -4.19 -11.18 28.83
N GLY A 18 -4.23 -11.85 29.97
CA GLY A 18 -5.40 -12.53 30.50
C GLY A 18 -6.56 -11.56 30.79
N ILE A 19 -6.29 -10.38 31.36
CA ILE A 19 -7.30 -9.36 31.68
C ILE A 19 -7.88 -8.74 30.40
N VAL A 20 -7.05 -8.45 29.40
CA VAL A 20 -7.50 -7.89 28.11
C VAL A 20 -8.37 -8.93 27.37
N SER A 21 -7.99 -10.19 27.37
CA SER A 21 -8.79 -11.26 26.75
C SER A 21 -10.13 -11.47 27.46
N TYR A 22 -10.17 -11.38 28.80
CA TYR A 22 -11.41 -11.48 29.58
C TYR A 22 -12.36 -10.31 29.33
N MET A 23 -11.85 -9.07 29.22
CA MET A 23 -12.64 -7.90 28.88
C MET A 23 -13.21 -7.94 27.46
N TYR A 24 -12.48 -8.56 26.51
CA TYR A 24 -12.97 -8.70 25.13
C TYR A 24 -14.07 -9.76 24.99
N LEU A 25 -14.04 -10.81 25.81
CA LEU A 25 -15.03 -11.90 25.82
C LEU A 25 -16.30 -11.58 26.63
N SER A 26 -16.30 -10.54 27.45
CA SER A 26 -17.43 -10.15 28.31
C SER A 26 -18.25 -8.95 27.80
N GLN A 27 -18.05 -8.51 26.56
CA GLN A 27 -18.92 -7.51 25.94
C GLN A 27 -20.26 -8.14 25.57
N PRO A 28 -21.41 -7.58 25.99
CA PRO A 28 -22.72 -8.07 25.57
C PRO A 28 -22.88 -7.84 24.06
N THR A 29 -23.11 -8.92 23.32
CA THR A 29 -23.50 -8.86 21.90
C THR A 29 -24.87 -8.20 21.81
N SER A 30 -24.94 -7.00 21.23
CA SER A 30 -26.21 -6.41 20.82
C SER A 30 -26.76 -7.20 19.63
N GLU A 31 -27.89 -7.88 19.83
CA GLU A 31 -28.63 -8.50 18.73
C GLU A 31 -29.08 -7.42 17.72
N PRO A 32 -28.95 -7.68 16.42
CA PRO A 32 -29.49 -6.78 15.41
C PRO A 32 -31.02 -6.84 15.42
N THR A 33 -31.66 -5.70 15.58
CA THR A 33 -33.12 -5.52 15.46
C THR A 33 -33.57 -5.97 14.06
N PRO A 34 -34.58 -6.84 13.91
CA PRO A 34 -35.04 -7.29 12.62
C PRO A 34 -35.68 -6.14 11.83
N SER A 35 -35.17 -5.91 10.62
CA SER A 35 -35.76 -4.99 9.63
C SER A 35 -37.13 -5.52 9.18
N PRO A 36 -38.15 -4.67 9.00
CA PRO A 36 -39.47 -5.13 8.57
C PRO A 36 -39.42 -5.72 7.16
N SER A 37 -39.97 -6.91 7.02
CA SER A 37 -40.14 -7.64 5.78
C SER A 37 -41.06 -6.89 4.81
N PRO A 38 -40.75 -6.79 3.51
CA PRO A 38 -41.64 -6.17 2.56
C PRO A 38 -42.91 -7.05 2.35
N THR A 39 -44.06 -6.42 2.36
CA THR A 39 -45.38 -7.00 2.13
C THR A 39 -45.44 -7.58 0.72
N PRO A 40 -45.99 -8.81 0.48
CA PRO A 40 -46.13 -9.38 -0.84
C PRO A 40 -47.19 -8.62 -1.64
N ILE A 41 -46.83 -8.16 -2.82
CA ILE A 41 -47.76 -7.62 -3.81
C ILE A 41 -48.41 -8.81 -4.54
N THR A 42 -49.73 -8.95 -4.41
CA THR A 42 -50.54 -9.94 -5.10
C THR A 42 -50.63 -9.57 -6.59
N PRO A 43 -50.29 -10.47 -7.53
CA PRO A 43 -50.50 -10.19 -8.95
C PRO A 43 -51.96 -10.34 -9.35
N THR A 44 -52.50 -9.34 -10.03
CA THR A 44 -53.82 -9.34 -10.66
C THR A 44 -53.85 -10.37 -11.80
N PRO A 45 -54.90 -11.18 -11.95
CA PRO A 45 -54.98 -12.19 -13.02
C PRO A 45 -55.20 -11.52 -14.39
N GLN A 46 -54.26 -11.77 -15.29
CA GLN A 46 -54.38 -11.40 -16.70
C GLN A 46 -55.10 -12.52 -17.45
N THR A 47 -56.25 -12.20 -18.01
CA THR A 47 -57.06 -13.12 -18.84
C THR A 47 -56.35 -13.40 -20.15
N SER A 48 -56.02 -14.65 -20.42
CA SER A 48 -55.55 -15.14 -21.73
C SER A 48 -56.72 -15.36 -22.71
N PRO A 49 -56.54 -15.00 -23.97
CA PRO A 49 -57.54 -15.33 -24.98
C PRO A 49 -57.50 -16.82 -25.37
N THR A 50 -58.67 -17.40 -25.51
CA THR A 50 -58.92 -18.78 -25.93
C THR A 50 -58.43 -19.03 -27.37
N PRO A 51 -57.62 -20.05 -27.66
CA PRO A 51 -57.25 -20.38 -29.03
C PRO A 51 -58.37 -21.21 -29.75
N ALA A 52 -58.56 -20.86 -31.03
CA ALA A 52 -59.47 -21.60 -31.94
C ALA A 52 -58.94 -23.00 -32.30
N PRO A 53 -59.79 -23.96 -32.64
CA PRO A 53 -59.39 -25.34 -32.91
C PRO A 53 -58.67 -25.46 -34.25
N SER A 54 -57.43 -25.97 -34.22
CA SER A 54 -56.60 -26.29 -35.38
C SER A 54 -56.78 -27.74 -35.81
N THR A 55 -57.02 -27.97 -37.11
CA THR A 55 -57.09 -29.25 -37.80
C THR A 55 -55.79 -30.05 -37.70
N PRO A 56 -55.81 -31.41 -37.64
CA PRO A 56 -54.65 -32.26 -37.55
C PRO A 56 -53.80 -32.25 -38.84
N PRO A 57 -52.48 -32.18 -38.77
CA PRO A 57 -51.64 -32.29 -39.95
C PRO A 57 -51.46 -33.78 -40.37
N THR A 58 -51.36 -34.00 -41.66
CA THR A 58 -51.02 -35.24 -42.35
C THR A 58 -49.60 -35.72 -41.95
N PRO A 59 -49.35 -36.99 -41.71
CA PRO A 59 -48.05 -37.51 -41.35
C PRO A 59 -47.01 -37.39 -42.47
N THR A 60 -45.97 -36.69 -42.26
CA THR A 60 -44.80 -36.64 -43.12
C THR A 60 -43.87 -37.82 -42.80
N PRO A 61 -43.22 -38.47 -43.80
CA PRO A 61 -42.36 -39.63 -43.57
C PRO A 61 -41.12 -39.24 -42.73
N THR A 62 -40.87 -40.07 -41.72
CA THR A 62 -39.69 -39.93 -40.80
C THR A 62 -38.38 -40.16 -41.55
N PRO A 63 -37.45 -39.27 -41.55
CA PRO A 63 -36.09 -39.52 -42.06
C PRO A 63 -35.38 -40.52 -41.13
N THR A 64 -34.76 -41.53 -41.73
CA THR A 64 -33.92 -42.52 -41.05
C THR A 64 -32.74 -41.80 -40.35
N ALA A 65 -32.66 -41.94 -39.02
CA ALA A 65 -31.60 -41.33 -38.20
C ALA A 65 -30.24 -41.95 -38.55
N THR A 66 -29.33 -41.14 -39.05
CA THR A 66 -27.90 -41.48 -39.13
C THR A 66 -27.36 -41.60 -37.68
N PRO A 67 -26.55 -42.60 -37.35
CA PRO A 67 -25.99 -42.75 -36.02
C PRO A 67 -25.15 -41.50 -35.67
N LEU A 68 -25.56 -40.78 -34.60
CA LEU A 68 -24.83 -39.68 -34.05
C LEU A 68 -23.51 -40.20 -33.46
N ALA A 69 -22.37 -39.73 -33.97
CA ALA A 69 -21.05 -40.08 -33.43
C ALA A 69 -21.01 -39.70 -31.95
N THR A 70 -20.70 -40.68 -31.09
CA THR A 70 -20.49 -40.47 -29.65
C THR A 70 -19.42 -39.41 -29.47
N PRO A 71 -19.62 -38.29 -28.72
CA PRO A 71 -18.62 -37.31 -28.48
C PRO A 71 -17.43 -37.94 -27.72
N THR A 72 -16.24 -37.88 -28.30
CA THR A 72 -15.02 -38.27 -27.64
C THR A 72 -14.90 -37.40 -26.38
N PRO A 73 -14.70 -37.98 -25.17
CA PRO A 73 -14.54 -37.17 -23.97
C PRO A 73 -13.35 -36.21 -24.15
N SER A 74 -13.62 -34.92 -23.99
CA SER A 74 -12.56 -33.91 -23.97
C SER A 74 -11.60 -34.27 -22.84
N PRO A 75 -10.27 -34.22 -23.08
CA PRO A 75 -9.32 -34.56 -22.05
C PRO A 75 -9.55 -33.63 -20.84
N THR A 76 -9.83 -34.22 -19.69
CA THR A 76 -9.88 -33.51 -18.40
C THR A 76 -8.54 -32.83 -18.24
N PRO A 77 -8.47 -31.49 -17.99
CA PRO A 77 -7.21 -30.82 -17.77
C PRO A 77 -6.47 -31.51 -16.62
N SER A 78 -5.26 -31.99 -16.91
CA SER A 78 -4.38 -32.55 -15.89
C SER A 78 -4.14 -31.48 -14.83
N PRO A 79 -4.27 -31.79 -13.53
CA PRO A 79 -4.02 -30.81 -12.49
C PRO A 79 -2.59 -30.26 -12.65
N THR A 80 -2.46 -28.94 -12.79
CA THR A 80 -1.16 -28.29 -12.80
C THR A 80 -0.41 -28.68 -11.52
N PRO A 81 0.79 -29.26 -11.58
CA PRO A 81 1.49 -29.70 -10.38
C PRO A 81 1.72 -28.50 -9.45
N THR A 82 1.38 -28.68 -8.17
CA THR A 82 1.65 -27.67 -7.14
C THR A 82 3.16 -27.43 -7.08
N PRO A 83 3.63 -26.18 -7.18
CA PRO A 83 5.07 -25.90 -7.12
C PRO A 83 5.70 -26.39 -5.82
N GLY A 84 6.95 -26.87 -5.89
CA GLY A 84 7.72 -27.34 -4.74
C GLY A 84 7.99 -26.24 -3.69
N PRO A 85 8.62 -26.60 -2.54
CA PRO A 85 8.99 -25.63 -1.51
C PRO A 85 9.99 -24.61 -2.06
N ALA A 86 9.87 -23.35 -1.62
CA ALA A 86 10.77 -22.28 -2.04
C ALA A 86 11.02 -21.28 -0.91
N THR A 87 12.21 -20.65 -0.94
CA THR A 87 12.51 -19.46 -0.14
C THR A 87 12.66 -18.27 -1.06
N LEU A 88 11.82 -17.26 -0.86
CA LEU A 88 11.85 -15.99 -1.56
C LEU A 88 12.48 -14.92 -0.67
N ASN A 89 13.39 -14.13 -1.24
CA ASN A 89 14.05 -13.04 -0.55
C ASN A 89 13.71 -11.71 -1.22
N GLY A 90 13.17 -10.79 -0.45
CA GLY A 90 12.85 -9.44 -0.87
C GLY A 90 13.52 -8.40 0.02
N ALA A 91 13.79 -7.21 -0.52
CA ALA A 91 14.31 -6.09 0.25
C ALA A 91 13.85 -4.76 -0.35
N GLY A 92 13.78 -3.71 0.46
CA GLY A 92 13.49 -2.39 -0.08
C GLY A 92 12.75 -1.44 0.85
N ALA A 93 11.74 -0.77 0.29
CA ALA A 93 11.01 0.29 0.96
C ALA A 93 10.44 -0.14 2.32
N THR A 94 10.58 0.74 3.32
CA THR A 94 9.91 0.55 4.62
C THR A 94 8.48 1.09 4.59
N PHE A 95 8.10 1.84 3.57
CA PHE A 95 6.75 2.39 3.42
C PHE A 95 5.69 1.28 3.39
N PRO A 96 5.74 0.26 2.50
CA PRO A 96 4.74 -0.80 2.44
C PRO A 96 4.99 -1.92 3.47
N GLN A 97 6.08 -1.88 4.24
CA GLN A 97 6.50 -3.00 5.10
C GLN A 97 5.43 -3.49 6.08
N PRO A 98 4.62 -2.64 6.76
CA PRO A 98 3.54 -3.13 7.61
C PRO A 98 2.53 -4.00 6.85
N LEU A 99 2.14 -3.59 5.64
CA LEU A 99 1.23 -4.33 4.78
C LEU A 99 1.88 -5.60 4.23
N LEU A 100 3.11 -5.51 3.70
CA LEU A 100 3.84 -6.69 3.21
C LEU A 100 4.03 -7.75 4.31
N ASN A 101 4.33 -7.34 5.54
CA ASN A 101 4.46 -8.27 6.67
C ASN A 101 3.14 -9.00 6.96
N ALA A 102 2.00 -8.30 6.92
CA ALA A 102 0.68 -8.91 7.11
C ALA A 102 0.34 -9.89 5.98
N ILE A 103 0.58 -9.49 4.72
CA ILE A 103 0.38 -10.32 3.53
C ILE A 103 1.27 -11.57 3.58
N ILE A 104 2.57 -11.41 3.82
CA ILE A 104 3.55 -12.50 3.90
C ILE A 104 3.16 -13.48 5.02
N SER A 105 2.84 -12.97 6.21
CA SER A 105 2.44 -13.81 7.34
C SER A 105 1.23 -14.68 6.99
N HIS A 106 0.18 -14.08 6.41
CA HIS A 106 -1.01 -14.84 6.01
C HIS A 106 -0.68 -15.82 4.86
N TYR A 107 0.04 -15.39 3.84
CA TYR A 107 0.38 -16.21 2.69
C TYR A 107 1.17 -17.46 3.10
N THR A 108 2.20 -17.30 3.92
CA THR A 108 3.09 -18.40 4.33
C THR A 108 2.48 -19.31 5.41
N THR A 109 1.43 -18.87 6.13
CA THR A 109 0.79 -19.70 7.16
C THR A 109 -0.52 -20.33 6.69
N GLN A 110 -1.28 -19.66 5.82
CA GLN A 110 -2.63 -20.08 5.44
C GLN A 110 -2.77 -20.49 3.96
N VAL A 111 -1.95 -19.94 3.06
CA VAL A 111 -2.11 -20.14 1.61
C VAL A 111 -1.04 -21.08 1.05
N ARG A 112 0.22 -20.85 1.39
CA ARG A 112 1.38 -21.64 0.91
C ARG A 112 2.35 -21.93 2.06
N PRO A 113 2.03 -22.88 2.97
CA PRO A 113 2.91 -23.20 4.11
C PRO A 113 4.28 -23.78 3.72
N ASN A 114 4.43 -24.21 2.47
CA ASN A 114 5.69 -24.72 1.91
C ASN A 114 6.59 -23.60 1.34
N VAL A 115 6.17 -22.34 1.40
CA VAL A 115 6.95 -21.18 0.97
C VAL A 115 7.40 -20.36 2.16
N GLN A 116 8.68 -20.00 2.19
CA GLN A 116 9.23 -19.04 3.12
C GLN A 116 9.48 -17.74 2.37
N ILE A 117 9.08 -16.60 2.92
CA ILE A 117 9.33 -15.29 2.35
C ILE A 117 10.00 -14.40 3.39
N ASN A 118 11.20 -13.92 3.07
CA ASN A 118 11.95 -12.99 3.90
C ASN A 118 11.91 -11.60 3.24
N TYR A 119 11.37 -10.61 3.92
CA TYR A 119 11.38 -9.22 3.46
C TYR A 119 12.15 -8.32 4.43
N GLN A 120 13.11 -7.56 3.91
CA GLN A 120 13.93 -6.64 4.69
C GLN A 120 13.64 -5.19 4.31
N GLY A 121 13.08 -4.41 5.24
CA GLY A 121 12.86 -2.97 5.08
C GLY A 121 14.15 -2.19 5.28
N VAL A 122 14.90 -1.98 4.21
CA VAL A 122 16.23 -1.32 4.21
C VAL A 122 16.21 0.04 3.51
N GLY A 123 15.05 0.49 3.04
CA GLY A 123 14.85 1.70 2.25
C GLY A 123 14.90 1.44 0.74
N SER A 124 14.17 2.26 -0.04
CA SER A 124 14.01 2.09 -1.50
C SER A 124 15.34 2.05 -2.24
N GLY A 125 16.29 2.89 -1.89
CA GLY A 125 17.59 2.93 -2.57
C GLY A 125 18.40 1.65 -2.39
N ALA A 126 18.45 1.10 -1.17
CA ALA A 126 19.11 -0.18 -0.90
C ALA A 126 18.37 -1.35 -1.57
N GLY A 127 17.03 -1.32 -1.60
CA GLY A 127 16.22 -2.28 -2.33
C GLY A 127 16.51 -2.27 -3.83
N ILE A 128 16.52 -1.10 -4.47
CA ILE A 128 16.86 -0.94 -5.88
C ILE A 128 18.29 -1.44 -6.16
N SER A 129 19.23 -1.15 -5.26
CA SER A 129 20.61 -1.64 -5.40
C SER A 129 20.69 -3.17 -5.33
N ALA A 130 20.04 -3.79 -4.37
CA ALA A 130 19.96 -5.26 -4.22
C ALA A 130 19.27 -5.90 -5.44
N PHE A 131 18.21 -5.29 -5.95
CA PHE A 131 17.51 -5.72 -7.16
C PHE A 131 18.40 -5.65 -8.40
N THR A 132 19.03 -4.50 -8.63
CA THR A 132 19.95 -4.31 -9.78
C THR A 132 21.13 -5.28 -9.74
N SER A 133 21.65 -5.56 -8.53
CA SER A 133 22.71 -6.56 -8.31
C SER A 133 22.20 -8.00 -8.32
N LYS A 134 20.89 -8.23 -8.48
CA LYS A 134 20.24 -9.56 -8.51
C LYS A 134 20.52 -10.40 -7.26
N THR A 135 20.62 -9.77 -6.10
CA THR A 135 20.86 -10.44 -4.80
C THR A 135 19.56 -10.74 -4.06
N VAL A 136 18.42 -10.28 -4.58
CA VAL A 136 17.08 -10.57 -4.10
C VAL A 136 16.18 -11.03 -5.24
N ASP A 137 15.11 -11.75 -4.92
CA ASP A 137 14.14 -12.25 -5.89
C ASP A 137 13.15 -11.16 -6.32
N PHE A 138 12.85 -10.24 -5.42
CA PHE A 138 12.04 -9.05 -5.68
C PHE A 138 12.51 -7.89 -4.79
N ALA A 139 12.16 -6.68 -5.17
CA ALA A 139 12.38 -5.52 -4.29
C ALA A 139 11.11 -4.69 -4.13
N ALA A 140 11.07 -3.81 -3.12
CA ALA A 140 10.03 -2.80 -3.01
C ALA A 140 10.63 -1.39 -3.04
N THR A 141 9.91 -0.46 -3.69
CA THR A 141 10.31 0.95 -3.79
C THR A 141 9.09 1.86 -3.89
N ASP A 142 9.12 3.00 -3.18
CA ASP A 142 8.09 4.03 -3.36
C ASP A 142 8.46 4.97 -4.51
N ALA A 143 9.75 5.07 -4.86
CA ALA A 143 10.22 5.84 -6.02
C ALA A 143 10.34 4.92 -7.24
N ALA A 144 9.67 5.26 -8.33
CA ALA A 144 9.85 4.57 -9.60
C ALA A 144 11.32 4.63 -10.06
N LEU A 145 11.76 3.59 -10.77
CA LEU A 145 13.11 3.54 -11.31
C LEU A 145 13.36 4.69 -12.29
N THR A 146 14.43 5.43 -12.05
CA THR A 146 14.94 6.43 -13.00
C THR A 146 15.43 5.79 -14.31
N ALA A 147 15.61 6.59 -15.35
CA ALA A 147 16.14 6.08 -16.62
C ALA A 147 17.48 5.34 -16.46
N SER A 148 18.39 5.86 -15.60
CA SER A 148 19.67 5.20 -15.32
C SER A 148 19.51 3.88 -14.56
N GLN A 149 18.59 3.81 -13.62
CA GLN A 149 18.29 2.58 -12.87
C GLN A 149 17.64 1.52 -13.76
N ARG A 150 16.71 1.92 -14.67
CA ARG A 150 16.14 1.02 -15.67
C ARG A 150 17.21 0.50 -16.64
N ALA A 151 18.14 1.33 -17.05
CA ALA A 151 19.27 0.90 -17.90
C ALA A 151 20.16 -0.13 -17.18
N ALA A 152 20.35 0.01 -15.85
CA ALA A 152 21.10 -0.94 -15.03
C ALA A 152 20.31 -2.22 -14.70
N ALA A 153 18.99 -2.18 -14.77
CA ALA A 153 18.09 -3.33 -14.56
C ALA A 153 17.15 -3.48 -15.78
N PRO A 154 17.66 -3.89 -16.94
CA PRO A 154 16.86 -4.04 -18.15
C PRO A 154 15.73 -5.05 -17.92
N ASN A 155 14.55 -4.77 -18.48
CA ASN A 155 13.34 -5.57 -18.33
C ASN A 155 12.85 -5.68 -16.87
N ALA A 156 13.18 -4.69 -16.02
CA ALA A 156 12.55 -4.54 -14.72
C ALA A 156 11.08 -4.13 -14.87
N LEU A 157 10.21 -4.80 -14.14
CA LEU A 157 8.78 -4.53 -14.06
C LEU A 157 8.44 -3.82 -12.76
N HIS A 158 7.60 -2.78 -12.83
CA HIS A 158 6.95 -2.17 -11.68
C HIS A 158 5.55 -2.78 -11.52
N ILE A 159 5.27 -3.26 -10.32
CA ILE A 159 3.95 -3.77 -9.94
C ILE A 159 3.47 -2.91 -8.77
N PRO A 160 2.59 -1.90 -9.00
CA PRO A 160 1.96 -1.20 -7.91
C PRO A 160 1.34 -2.17 -6.90
N GLU A 161 1.73 -2.09 -5.62
CA GLU A 161 1.29 -3.04 -4.60
C GLU A 161 0.24 -2.46 -3.64
N THR A 162 0.28 -1.14 -3.42
CA THR A 162 -0.70 -0.39 -2.62
C THR A 162 -0.49 1.11 -2.80
N ILE A 163 -1.38 1.90 -2.20
CA ILE A 163 -1.31 3.36 -2.16
C ILE A 163 -1.38 3.80 -0.71
N GLY A 164 -0.46 4.67 -0.29
CA GLY A 164 -0.39 5.12 1.10
C GLY A 164 -0.15 6.62 1.22
N ALA A 165 -0.34 7.14 2.44
CA ALA A 165 -0.14 8.55 2.78
C ALA A 165 1.18 8.77 3.52
N ILE A 166 1.90 9.84 3.17
CA ILE A 166 3.03 10.36 3.94
C ILE A 166 2.48 11.44 4.87
N VAL A 167 2.60 11.22 6.18
CA VAL A 167 2.04 12.10 7.19
C VAL A 167 3.11 12.90 7.89
N ILE A 168 2.78 14.12 8.28
CA ILE A 168 3.59 14.93 9.17
C ILE A 168 3.18 14.59 10.59
N THR A 169 4.12 14.03 11.33
CA THR A 169 3.96 13.68 12.75
C THR A 169 4.83 14.58 13.61
N TYR A 170 4.44 14.77 14.87
CA TYR A 170 5.13 15.67 15.78
C TYR A 170 5.04 15.18 17.23
N ASN A 171 5.93 15.68 18.07
CA ASN A 171 5.90 15.46 19.51
C ASN A 171 5.78 16.79 20.24
N LEU A 172 4.56 17.29 20.38
CA LEU A 172 4.22 18.53 21.07
C LEU A 172 3.37 18.22 22.30
N PRO A 173 3.93 18.35 23.52
CA PRO A 173 3.16 18.13 24.73
C PRO A 173 1.90 19.00 24.79
N GLY A 174 0.75 18.36 25.03
CA GLY A 174 -0.55 19.04 25.12
C GLY A 174 -1.20 19.42 23.79
N VAL A 175 -0.58 19.11 22.65
CA VAL A 175 -1.16 19.35 21.32
C VAL A 175 -1.57 18.01 20.68
N PRO A 176 -2.88 17.73 20.58
CA PRO A 176 -3.38 16.49 19.99
C PRO A 176 -3.20 16.47 18.46
N SER A 177 -3.56 15.36 17.81
CA SER A 177 -3.67 15.27 16.36
C SER A 177 -4.55 16.37 15.77
N GLY A 178 -4.23 16.81 14.55
CA GLY A 178 -5.01 17.80 13.83
C GLY A 178 -4.38 19.20 13.80
N LEU A 179 -3.11 19.35 14.21
CA LEU A 179 -2.37 20.60 13.99
C LEU A 179 -2.42 20.95 12.50
N ARG A 180 -2.94 22.14 12.19
CA ARG A 180 -3.12 22.59 10.81
C ARG A 180 -1.81 23.14 10.26
N LEU A 181 -1.37 22.59 9.14
CA LEU A 181 -0.17 23.04 8.43
C LEU A 181 -0.45 23.19 6.93
N THR A 182 0.11 24.19 6.31
CA THR A 182 0.12 24.33 4.85
C THR A 182 1.43 23.80 4.28
N GLY A 183 1.45 23.42 3.00
CA GLY A 183 2.67 22.99 2.33
C GLY A 183 3.82 23.99 2.44
N PRO A 184 3.60 25.31 2.16
CA PRO A 184 4.63 26.33 2.36
C PRO A 184 5.16 26.44 3.79
N VAL A 185 4.29 26.28 4.81
CA VAL A 185 4.73 26.29 6.22
C VAL A 185 5.64 25.10 6.51
N ILE A 186 5.28 23.89 6.05
CA ILE A 186 6.11 22.69 6.21
C ILE A 186 7.46 22.90 5.50
N ALA A 187 7.46 23.42 4.27
CA ALA A 187 8.70 23.71 3.54
C ALA A 187 9.59 24.72 4.30
N ASN A 188 9.02 25.78 4.83
CA ASN A 188 9.73 26.79 5.61
C ASN A 188 10.31 26.24 6.92
N ILE A 189 9.62 25.28 7.58
CA ILE A 189 10.15 24.56 8.73
C ILE A 189 11.41 23.78 8.32
N TYR A 190 11.35 22.99 7.26
CA TYR A 190 12.49 22.19 6.83
C TYR A 190 13.62 23.01 6.20
N LEU A 191 13.32 24.16 5.58
CA LEU A 191 14.32 25.14 5.17
C LEU A 191 15.02 25.81 6.38
N GLY A 192 14.37 25.84 7.55
CA GLY A 192 14.87 26.53 8.74
C GLY A 192 14.52 28.02 8.77
N THR A 193 13.60 28.48 7.94
CA THR A 193 13.03 29.83 7.98
C THR A 193 12.04 29.95 9.15
N ILE A 194 11.24 28.94 9.40
CA ILE A 194 10.41 28.78 10.60
C ILE A 194 11.16 27.85 11.55
N THR A 195 11.55 28.38 12.72
CA THR A 195 12.37 27.65 13.69
C THR A 195 11.67 27.37 15.01
N LYS A 196 10.52 28.01 15.27
CA LYS A 196 9.77 27.86 16.52
C LYS A 196 8.34 27.43 16.30
N TRP A 197 7.81 26.67 17.25
CA TRP A 197 6.42 26.17 17.17
C TRP A 197 5.37 27.29 17.26
N ASN A 198 5.64 28.36 18.02
CA ASN A 198 4.75 29.52 18.12
C ASN A 198 5.01 30.59 17.03
N ASP A 199 5.70 30.24 15.94
CA ASP A 199 5.85 31.14 14.79
C ASP A 199 4.48 31.66 14.32
N PRO A 200 4.34 32.97 14.01
CA PRO A 200 3.07 33.54 13.54
C PRO A 200 2.42 32.78 12.37
N ALA A 201 3.22 32.20 11.47
CA ALA A 201 2.68 31.44 10.34
C ALA A 201 2.02 30.11 10.77
N ILE A 202 2.48 29.49 11.85
CA ILE A 202 1.83 28.30 12.43
C ILE A 202 0.65 28.72 13.31
N ALA A 203 0.84 29.75 14.18
CA ALA A 203 -0.16 30.22 15.12
C ALA A 203 -1.44 30.72 14.41
N ALA A 204 -1.31 31.42 13.30
CA ALA A 204 -2.44 31.92 12.51
C ALA A 204 -3.34 30.79 11.96
N LEU A 205 -2.76 29.62 11.67
CA LEU A 205 -3.49 28.43 11.22
C LEU A 205 -4.19 27.70 12.38
N ASN A 206 -3.75 27.95 13.64
CA ASN A 206 -4.13 27.22 14.85
C ASN A 206 -4.52 28.16 16.00
N PRO A 207 -5.48 29.08 15.82
CA PRO A 207 -5.75 30.15 16.79
C PRO A 207 -6.22 29.68 18.17
N THR A 208 -6.72 28.43 18.26
CA THR A 208 -7.19 27.83 19.51
C THR A 208 -6.17 26.92 20.19
N VAL A 209 -4.99 26.73 19.58
CA VAL A 209 -3.93 25.86 20.08
C VAL A 209 -2.87 26.72 20.78
N ASN A 210 -2.55 26.40 22.03
CA ASN A 210 -1.47 27.05 22.76
C ASN A 210 -0.12 26.47 22.31
N LEU A 211 0.50 27.08 21.32
CA LEU A 211 1.78 26.65 20.77
C LEU A 211 2.95 27.13 21.64
N PRO A 212 3.88 26.24 22.04
CA PRO A 212 5.00 26.61 22.91
C PRO A 212 6.06 27.43 22.18
N ASN A 213 6.71 28.37 22.91
CA ASN A 213 7.90 29.07 22.40
C ASN A 213 9.14 28.16 22.50
N GLN A 214 9.14 27.09 21.69
CA GLN A 214 10.21 26.09 21.65
C GLN A 214 10.71 25.92 20.21
N ASP A 215 11.99 25.59 20.07
CA ASP A 215 12.60 25.34 18.77
C ASP A 215 12.06 24.03 18.17
N ILE A 216 11.86 24.04 16.86
CA ILE A 216 11.40 22.86 16.09
C ILE A 216 12.61 21.98 15.80
N ILE A 217 12.60 20.75 16.30
CA ILE A 217 13.61 19.74 16.03
C ILE A 217 13.17 18.91 14.82
N LYS A 218 13.87 19.06 13.70
CA LYS A 218 13.53 18.39 12.44
C LYS A 218 14.10 16.97 12.41
N VAL A 219 13.23 15.96 12.24
CA VAL A 219 13.63 14.56 12.03
C VAL A 219 13.42 14.18 10.57
N ARG A 220 14.41 13.51 9.99
CA ARG A 220 14.38 13.13 8.58
C ARG A 220 14.97 11.73 8.37
N ARG A 221 14.77 11.16 7.19
CA ARG A 221 15.40 9.89 6.79
C ARG A 221 16.89 10.08 6.56
N SER A 222 17.71 9.17 7.07
CA SER A 222 19.17 9.13 6.87
C SER A 222 19.56 8.19 5.72
N ASP A 223 18.70 7.25 5.36
CA ASP A 223 18.85 6.29 4.25
C ASP A 223 18.30 6.87 2.93
N SER A 224 18.60 6.20 1.82
CA SER A 224 18.00 6.50 0.52
C SER A 224 16.56 5.99 0.48
N SER A 225 15.58 6.90 0.56
CA SER A 225 14.20 6.66 0.92
C SER A 225 13.21 7.10 -0.15
N GLY A 226 12.29 6.21 -0.54
CA GLY A 226 11.15 6.57 -1.39
C GLY A 226 10.19 7.53 -0.69
N THR A 227 9.96 7.37 0.64
CA THR A 227 9.18 8.32 1.44
C THR A 227 9.79 9.73 1.38
N THR A 228 11.13 9.85 1.50
CA THR A 228 11.83 11.13 1.31
C THR A 228 11.64 11.68 -0.10
N ASN A 229 11.72 10.83 -1.13
CA ASN A 229 11.52 11.26 -2.51
C ASN A 229 10.15 11.93 -2.70
N TRP A 230 9.08 11.32 -2.22
CA TRP A 230 7.74 11.87 -2.37
C TRP A 230 7.48 13.07 -1.46
N PHE A 231 7.98 13.05 -0.22
CA PHE A 231 7.90 14.20 0.65
C PHE A 231 8.62 15.42 0.07
N THR A 232 9.82 15.24 -0.46
CA THR A 232 10.59 16.34 -1.07
C THR A 232 10.03 16.78 -2.42
N LYS A 233 9.43 15.87 -3.20
CA LYS A 233 8.63 16.24 -4.40
C LYS A 233 7.43 17.12 -4.00
N TYR A 234 6.73 16.76 -2.92
CA TYR A 234 5.63 17.60 -2.41
C TYR A 234 6.14 18.99 -2.00
N LEU A 235 7.22 19.07 -1.22
CA LEU A 235 7.80 20.35 -0.81
C LEU A 235 8.24 21.20 -2.03
N SER A 236 8.81 20.57 -3.05
CA SER A 236 9.17 21.23 -4.31
C SER A 236 7.95 21.77 -5.07
N ALA A 237 6.85 21.06 -5.03
CA ALA A 237 5.60 21.47 -5.70
C ALA A 237 4.92 22.67 -4.99
N VAL A 238 5.04 22.78 -3.67
CA VAL A 238 4.36 23.82 -2.86
C VAL A 238 5.23 24.98 -2.47
N SER A 239 6.56 24.93 -2.70
CA SER A 239 7.53 25.95 -2.32
C SER A 239 8.61 26.15 -3.38
N PRO A 240 8.56 27.24 -4.15
CA PRO A 240 9.63 27.59 -5.09
C PRO A 240 11.00 27.71 -4.40
N ALA A 241 11.04 28.22 -3.17
CA ALA A 241 12.28 28.35 -2.40
C ALA A 241 12.89 26.97 -2.10
N TRP A 242 12.05 25.99 -1.66
CA TRP A 242 12.50 24.61 -1.47
C TRP A 242 13.00 24.00 -2.78
N ASN A 243 12.23 24.13 -3.85
CA ASN A 243 12.58 23.57 -5.16
C ASN A 243 13.94 24.09 -5.67
N THR A 244 14.22 25.38 -5.47
CA THR A 244 15.49 26.00 -5.90
C THR A 244 16.65 25.61 -5.02
N GLN A 245 16.45 25.53 -3.68
CA GLN A 245 17.57 25.34 -2.73
C GLN A 245 17.87 23.86 -2.48
N VAL A 246 16.87 22.98 -2.55
CA VAL A 246 16.98 21.57 -2.13
C VAL A 246 16.57 20.63 -3.25
N GLY A 247 15.43 20.89 -3.90
CA GLY A 247 14.83 19.99 -4.89
C GLY A 247 14.21 18.76 -4.26
N SER A 248 14.22 17.65 -5.02
CA SER A 248 13.62 16.38 -4.61
C SER A 248 14.49 15.17 -4.96
N GLY A 249 14.37 14.11 -4.17
CA GLY A 249 15.09 12.85 -4.40
C GLY A 249 14.96 11.88 -3.23
N THR A 250 15.43 10.66 -3.44
CA THR A 250 15.52 9.66 -2.36
C THR A 250 16.53 10.04 -1.28
N THR A 251 17.44 10.93 -1.62
CA THR A 251 18.44 11.58 -0.74
C THR A 251 18.58 13.02 -1.19
N VAL A 252 18.52 13.97 -0.24
CA VAL A 252 18.71 15.41 -0.49
C VAL A 252 19.65 16.01 0.54
N GLN A 253 20.19 17.19 0.22
CA GLN A 253 20.97 17.97 1.19
C GLN A 253 20.00 18.78 2.09
N TRP A 254 19.82 18.30 3.32
CA TRP A 254 18.89 18.92 4.26
C TRP A 254 19.44 20.22 4.83
N PRO A 255 18.66 21.32 4.78
CA PRO A 255 19.11 22.61 5.33
C PRO A 255 19.20 22.58 6.85
N GLY A 256 20.31 23.14 7.38
CA GLY A 256 20.51 23.31 8.81
C GLY A 256 20.66 22.02 9.60
N VAL A 257 20.38 22.08 10.91
CA VAL A 257 20.50 20.93 11.80
C VAL A 257 19.25 20.07 11.71
N THR A 258 19.45 18.74 11.55
CA THR A 258 18.39 17.73 11.51
C THR A 258 18.84 16.46 12.20
N ILE A 259 17.92 15.70 12.75
CA ILE A 259 18.19 14.34 13.25
C ILE A 259 17.86 13.34 12.14
N GLY A 260 18.83 12.50 11.78
CA GLY A 260 18.67 11.45 10.79
C GLY A 260 18.30 10.12 11.43
N ALA A 261 17.29 9.44 10.89
CA ALA A 261 16.88 8.09 11.30
C ALA A 261 16.61 7.20 10.07
N SER A 262 17.04 5.93 10.11
CA SER A 262 16.91 5.01 8.99
C SER A 262 15.55 4.29 9.03
N GLY A 263 14.81 4.31 7.93
CA GLY A 263 13.49 3.68 7.80
C GLY A 263 12.36 4.48 8.50
N ASN A 264 11.12 4.18 8.15
CA ASN A 264 9.93 4.83 8.74
C ASN A 264 9.83 4.54 10.25
N ALA A 265 10.10 3.31 10.68
CA ALA A 265 10.02 2.92 12.10
C ALA A 265 10.95 3.74 13.00
N ASN A 266 12.21 3.94 12.60
CA ASN A 266 13.15 4.71 13.40
C ASN A 266 12.85 6.23 13.35
N VAL A 267 12.30 6.76 12.25
CA VAL A 267 11.81 8.15 12.23
C VAL A 267 10.66 8.30 13.22
N ALA A 268 9.68 7.39 13.21
CA ALA A 268 8.59 7.40 14.17
C ALA A 268 9.09 7.33 15.62
N ALA A 269 9.98 6.38 15.91
CA ALA A 269 10.58 6.25 17.25
C ALA A 269 11.35 7.51 17.68
N THR A 270 12.14 8.11 16.78
CA THR A 270 12.92 9.32 17.07
C THR A 270 12.00 10.51 17.37
N VAL A 271 10.94 10.72 16.57
CA VAL A 271 9.96 11.79 16.84
C VAL A 271 9.26 11.54 18.18
N ASN A 272 8.83 10.31 18.44
CA ASN A 272 8.12 9.98 19.69
C ASN A 272 8.98 10.19 20.95
N GLN A 273 10.29 9.99 20.84
CA GLN A 273 11.25 10.17 21.95
C GLN A 273 11.79 11.59 22.10
N THR A 274 11.63 12.44 21.07
CA THR A 274 12.22 13.78 21.04
C THR A 274 11.11 14.83 21.16
N GLN A 275 10.98 15.46 22.33
CA GLN A 275 10.04 16.56 22.51
C GLN A 275 10.32 17.71 21.53
N TYR A 276 9.26 18.36 21.08
CA TYR A 276 9.27 19.49 20.15
C TYR A 276 9.80 19.13 18.75
N SER A 277 9.82 17.84 18.42
CA SER A 277 10.22 17.40 17.09
C SER A 277 9.06 17.32 16.10
N ILE A 278 9.41 17.38 14.83
CA ILE A 278 8.57 17.15 13.66
C ILE A 278 9.26 16.16 12.73
N GLY A 279 8.50 15.25 12.14
CA GLY A 279 9.01 14.28 11.17
C GLY A 279 7.96 13.91 10.14
N TYR A 280 8.32 13.07 9.18
CA TYR A 280 7.44 12.52 8.17
C TYR A 280 7.62 11.01 8.08
N VAL A 281 6.52 10.29 8.07
CA VAL A 281 6.46 8.82 7.99
C VAL A 281 5.26 8.38 7.15
N GLU A 282 5.22 7.12 6.79
CA GLU A 282 3.98 6.52 6.29
C GLU A 282 2.95 6.39 7.43
N LEU A 283 1.66 6.54 7.11
CA LEU A 283 0.55 6.67 8.06
C LEU A 283 0.45 5.52 9.07
N ALA A 284 0.63 4.26 8.64
CA ALA A 284 0.54 3.11 9.54
C ALA A 284 1.53 3.20 10.71
N TYR A 285 2.75 3.72 10.46
CA TYR A 285 3.74 3.89 11.53
C TYR A 285 3.33 4.93 12.57
N ALA A 286 2.71 6.03 12.13
CA ALA A 286 2.22 7.03 13.06
C ALA A 286 1.10 6.47 13.95
N LEU A 287 0.15 5.73 13.35
CA LEU A 287 -1.00 5.16 14.06
C LEU A 287 -0.60 4.02 14.99
N GLN A 288 0.26 3.09 14.54
CA GLN A 288 0.76 1.99 15.37
C GLN A 288 1.52 2.47 16.63
N ASN A 289 2.10 3.67 16.56
CA ASN A 289 2.82 4.30 17.67
C ASN A 289 1.98 5.37 18.40
N ASN A 290 0.66 5.50 18.11
CA ASN A 290 -0.26 6.48 18.68
C ASN A 290 0.29 7.93 18.58
N MET A 291 0.96 8.26 17.49
CA MET A 291 1.57 9.57 17.29
C MET A 291 0.56 10.59 16.78
N PRO A 292 0.63 11.85 17.25
CA PRO A 292 -0.13 12.93 16.63
C PRO A 292 0.28 13.16 15.18
N VAL A 293 -0.71 13.42 14.32
CA VAL A 293 -0.51 13.74 12.90
C VAL A 293 -1.18 15.07 12.55
N ALA A 294 -0.57 15.82 11.65
CA ALA A 294 -1.07 17.12 11.21
C ALA A 294 -2.19 16.96 10.16
N ALA A 295 -3.13 17.91 10.18
CA ALA A 295 -4.04 18.17 9.07
C ALA A 295 -3.36 19.07 8.05
N ILE A 296 -3.21 18.61 6.82
CA ILE A 296 -2.50 19.34 5.77
C ILE A 296 -3.50 20.00 4.81
N GLN A 297 -3.26 21.26 4.48
CA GLN A 297 -4.09 21.96 3.52
C GLN A 297 -3.88 21.37 2.11
N ASN A 298 -4.99 20.96 1.48
CA ASN A 298 -5.00 20.47 0.12
C ASN A 298 -5.24 21.59 -0.92
N PRO A 299 -5.15 21.31 -2.24
CA PRO A 299 -5.38 22.32 -3.29
C PRO A 299 -6.76 22.96 -3.27
N ALA A 300 -7.79 22.29 -2.71
CA ALA A 300 -9.13 22.83 -2.53
C ALA A 300 -9.24 23.80 -1.33
N GLY A 301 -8.14 24.03 -0.58
CA GLY A 301 -8.10 24.93 0.58
C GLY A 301 -8.54 24.26 1.90
N ASN A 302 -8.89 22.97 1.89
CA ASN A 302 -9.33 22.25 3.08
C ASN A 302 -8.14 21.66 3.86
N PHE A 303 -8.20 21.73 5.19
CA PHE A 303 -7.29 20.99 6.04
C PHE A 303 -7.77 19.56 6.20
N VAL A 304 -7.05 18.61 5.61
CA VAL A 304 -7.44 17.20 5.54
C VAL A 304 -6.58 16.39 6.49
N MET A 305 -7.23 15.60 7.36
CA MET A 305 -6.57 14.60 8.19
C MET A 305 -6.19 13.38 7.34
N PRO A 306 -4.98 12.81 7.54
CA PRO A 306 -4.63 11.58 6.88
C PRO A 306 -5.48 10.43 7.44
N SER A 307 -6.05 9.65 6.54
CA SER A 307 -6.88 8.47 6.84
C SER A 307 -7.01 7.60 5.61
N LEU A 308 -7.52 6.36 5.76
CA LEU A 308 -7.88 5.52 4.63
C LEU A 308 -8.79 6.27 3.64
N ALA A 309 -9.83 6.94 4.15
CA ALA A 309 -10.79 7.65 3.29
C ALA A 309 -10.13 8.78 2.48
N SER A 310 -9.27 9.61 3.11
CA SER A 310 -8.60 10.71 2.43
C SER A 310 -7.47 10.24 1.49
N THR A 311 -6.85 9.09 1.78
CA THR A 311 -5.89 8.42 0.89
C THR A 311 -6.61 7.84 -0.33
N THR A 312 -7.76 7.18 -0.12
CA THR A 312 -8.60 6.66 -1.22
C THR A 312 -9.12 7.79 -2.10
N ALA A 313 -9.59 8.90 -1.51
CA ALA A 313 -10.03 10.07 -2.28
C ALA A 313 -8.92 10.66 -3.17
N ALA A 314 -7.67 10.61 -2.72
CA ALA A 314 -6.53 10.96 -3.58
C ALA A 314 -6.27 9.91 -4.67
N ALA A 315 -6.37 8.62 -4.33
CA ALA A 315 -6.16 7.51 -5.26
C ALA A 315 -7.19 7.47 -6.40
N GLU A 316 -8.42 7.93 -6.18
CA GLU A 316 -9.47 8.09 -7.20
C GLU A 316 -9.07 9.05 -8.33
N SER A 317 -8.06 9.89 -8.12
CA SER A 317 -7.50 10.78 -9.14
C SER A 317 -6.54 10.07 -10.10
N LEU A 318 -6.20 8.80 -9.88
CA LEU A 318 -5.43 8.03 -10.86
C LEU A 318 -6.22 7.93 -12.17
N PRO A 319 -5.58 8.18 -13.31
CA PRO A 319 -6.25 8.05 -14.59
C PRO A 319 -6.70 6.59 -14.81
N THR A 320 -7.91 6.43 -15.37
CA THR A 320 -8.45 5.10 -15.69
C THR A 320 -7.80 4.48 -16.93
N SER A 321 -7.04 5.26 -17.70
CA SER A 321 -6.31 4.83 -18.89
C SER A 321 -5.01 5.63 -19.02
N GLY A 322 -4.05 5.10 -19.78
CA GLY A 322 -2.79 5.79 -20.05
C GLY A 322 -1.73 5.63 -18.94
N LEU A 323 -1.97 4.80 -17.94
CA LEU A 323 -0.92 4.39 -17.01
C LEU A 323 0.15 3.57 -17.76
N PRO A 324 1.44 3.70 -17.38
CA PRO A 324 2.50 2.92 -18.01
C PRO A 324 2.29 1.42 -17.81
N ALA A 325 2.68 0.60 -18.77
CA ALA A 325 2.84 -0.84 -18.54
C ALA A 325 3.88 -1.10 -17.43
N GLY A 326 3.95 -2.32 -16.89
CA GLY A 326 4.92 -2.63 -15.84
C GLY A 326 6.38 -2.33 -16.22
N SER A 327 6.75 -2.53 -17.48
CA SER A 327 8.07 -2.19 -18.03
C SER A 327 8.26 -0.71 -18.38
N GLY A 328 7.19 0.10 -18.28
CA GLY A 328 7.18 1.51 -18.68
C GLY A 328 7.83 2.47 -17.67
N ASP A 329 7.76 3.75 -18.01
CA ASP A 329 8.26 4.82 -17.15
C ASP A 329 7.18 5.30 -16.17
N TRP A 330 7.32 4.92 -14.91
CA TRP A 330 6.42 5.30 -13.82
C TRP A 330 6.80 6.61 -13.12
N THR A 331 7.90 7.27 -13.52
CA THR A 331 8.40 8.50 -12.83
C THR A 331 7.42 9.67 -12.89
N GLY A 332 6.55 9.70 -13.91
CA GLY A 332 5.52 10.72 -14.08
C GLY A 332 4.18 10.43 -13.36
N VAL A 333 3.98 9.23 -12.81
CA VAL A 333 2.75 8.90 -12.08
C VAL A 333 2.82 9.50 -10.68
N SER A 334 1.90 10.40 -10.35
CA SER A 334 1.89 11.13 -9.09
C SER A 334 0.47 11.32 -8.56
N LEU A 335 0.33 11.16 -7.25
CA LEU A 335 -0.89 11.46 -6.48
C LEU A 335 -0.68 12.63 -5.51
N LEU A 336 0.39 13.42 -5.70
CA LEU A 336 0.62 14.62 -4.93
C LEU A 336 -0.35 15.73 -5.33
N ASN A 337 -0.93 16.40 -4.34
CA ASN A 337 -1.85 17.54 -4.55
C ASN A 337 -2.96 17.24 -5.56
N THR A 338 -3.51 16.03 -5.51
CA THR A 338 -4.64 15.66 -6.37
C THR A 338 -5.87 16.54 -6.07
N PRO A 339 -6.71 16.82 -7.07
CA PRO A 339 -7.93 17.57 -6.85
C PRO A 339 -8.89 16.78 -5.95
N GLY A 340 -9.78 17.51 -5.28
CA GLY A 340 -10.79 16.92 -4.39
C GLY A 340 -10.75 17.49 -2.99
N SER A 341 -11.93 17.83 -2.47
CA SER A 341 -12.05 18.49 -1.15
C SER A 341 -11.59 17.62 0.01
N GLN A 342 -11.62 16.29 -0.14
CA GLN A 342 -11.24 15.32 0.88
C GLN A 342 -9.92 14.62 0.59
N ALA A 343 -9.29 14.87 -0.56
CA ALA A 343 -8.03 14.22 -0.92
C ALA A 343 -6.87 14.71 -0.03
N TYR A 344 -6.16 13.76 0.59
CA TYR A 344 -4.94 14.08 1.35
C TYR A 344 -3.81 14.43 0.38
N PRO A 345 -3.03 15.51 0.60
CA PRO A 345 -2.14 16.04 -0.43
C PRO A 345 -0.85 15.27 -0.65
N ILE A 346 -0.46 14.38 0.27
CA ILE A 346 0.82 13.66 0.17
C ILE A 346 0.55 12.15 0.12
N VAL A 347 0.08 11.69 -1.03
CA VAL A 347 -0.24 10.29 -1.31
C VAL A 347 0.64 9.77 -2.43
N THR A 348 1.01 8.50 -2.37
CA THR A 348 1.86 7.85 -3.37
C THR A 348 1.52 6.37 -3.53
N PRO A 349 1.58 5.83 -4.77
CA PRO A 349 1.71 4.40 -4.95
C PRO A 349 3.11 3.93 -4.49
N THR A 350 3.20 2.65 -4.15
CA THR A 350 4.46 1.93 -3.91
C THR A 350 4.49 0.69 -4.78
N TYR A 351 5.66 0.20 -5.13
CA TYR A 351 5.84 -0.79 -6.19
C TYR A 351 6.68 -1.96 -5.72
N LEU A 352 6.29 -3.17 -6.10
CA LEU A 352 7.22 -4.29 -6.19
C LEU A 352 7.97 -4.22 -7.51
N LEU A 353 9.25 -4.59 -7.48
CA LEU A 353 10.13 -4.71 -8.64
C LEU A 353 10.48 -6.18 -8.84
N VAL A 354 10.31 -6.67 -10.06
CA VAL A 354 10.73 -8.00 -10.50
C VAL A 354 11.30 -7.93 -11.90
N TYR A 355 12.12 -8.89 -12.31
CA TYR A 355 12.52 -9.04 -13.71
C TYR A 355 11.42 -9.75 -14.49
N GLU A 356 11.23 -9.35 -15.75
CA GLU A 356 10.32 -10.02 -16.67
C GLU A 356 10.76 -11.45 -16.96
N GLU A 357 12.07 -11.68 -17.11
CA GLU A 357 12.67 -13.01 -17.24
C GLU A 357 13.39 -13.39 -15.94
N LEU A 358 12.84 -14.34 -15.19
CA LEU A 358 13.30 -14.64 -13.83
C LEU A 358 14.58 -15.49 -13.81
N ASN A 359 14.95 -16.20 -14.87
CA ASN A 359 16.18 -17.00 -14.90
C ASN A 359 17.47 -16.14 -14.88
N VAL A 360 17.33 -14.81 -15.06
CA VAL A 360 18.45 -13.88 -14.92
C VAL A 360 18.91 -13.69 -13.47
N ILE A 361 18.12 -14.14 -12.50
CA ILE A 361 18.44 -14.06 -11.07
C ILE A 361 19.23 -15.30 -10.67
N PRO A 362 20.45 -15.18 -10.10
CA PRO A 362 21.25 -16.32 -9.67
C PRO A 362 20.49 -17.23 -8.70
N GLY A 363 20.47 -18.53 -8.97
CA GLY A 363 19.78 -19.53 -8.12
C GLY A 363 18.26 -19.57 -8.25
N MET A 364 17.66 -18.83 -9.19
CA MET A 364 16.25 -18.96 -9.50
C MET A 364 15.99 -20.29 -10.22
N THR A 365 15.08 -21.09 -9.67
CA THR A 365 14.58 -22.34 -10.28
C THR A 365 13.17 -22.13 -10.80
N LEU A 366 12.67 -23.03 -11.66
CA LEU A 366 11.30 -22.95 -12.16
C LEU A 366 10.26 -22.95 -11.03
N ASP A 367 10.43 -23.81 -10.02
CA ASP A 367 9.51 -23.86 -8.89
C ASP A 367 9.55 -22.57 -8.07
N LYS A 368 10.74 -22.03 -7.80
CA LYS A 368 10.92 -20.76 -7.11
C LYS A 368 10.29 -19.60 -7.90
N ALA A 369 10.47 -19.59 -9.22
CA ALA A 369 9.85 -18.59 -10.12
C ALA A 369 8.32 -18.64 -10.09
N ARG A 370 7.74 -19.85 -10.12
CA ARG A 370 6.29 -20.06 -10.00
C ARG A 370 5.76 -19.56 -8.65
N GLN A 371 6.46 -19.88 -7.55
CA GLN A 371 6.08 -19.42 -6.21
C GLN A 371 6.17 -17.89 -6.08
N LEU A 372 7.17 -17.26 -6.71
CA LEU A 372 7.26 -15.79 -6.75
C LEU A 372 6.06 -15.19 -7.50
N VAL A 373 5.73 -15.70 -8.68
CA VAL A 373 4.58 -15.23 -9.48
C VAL A 373 3.25 -15.44 -8.75
N ASP A 374 3.07 -16.59 -8.07
CA ASP A 374 1.89 -16.85 -7.24
C ASP A 374 1.79 -15.88 -6.05
N PHE A 375 2.92 -15.55 -5.40
CA PHE A 375 2.96 -14.55 -4.34
C PHE A 375 2.62 -13.15 -4.85
N LEU A 376 3.18 -12.71 -5.98
CA LEU A 376 2.85 -11.42 -6.59
C LEU A 376 1.37 -11.32 -6.93
N TRP A 377 0.81 -12.41 -7.48
CA TRP A 377 -0.63 -12.49 -7.77
C TRP A 377 -1.46 -12.36 -6.51
N TYR A 378 -1.08 -13.05 -5.44
CA TYR A 378 -1.73 -12.95 -4.14
C TYR A 378 -1.68 -11.52 -3.57
N VAL A 379 -0.54 -10.84 -3.68
CA VAL A 379 -0.38 -9.45 -3.20
C VAL A 379 -1.41 -8.51 -3.83
N ILE A 380 -1.63 -8.62 -5.14
CA ILE A 380 -2.53 -7.70 -5.86
C ILE A 380 -4.03 -8.09 -5.78
N HIS A 381 -4.36 -9.25 -5.24
CA HIS A 381 -5.73 -9.76 -5.08
C HIS A 381 -6.09 -9.95 -3.60
N GLU A 382 -6.04 -11.17 -3.11
CA GLU A 382 -6.47 -11.51 -1.75
C GLU A 382 -5.67 -10.77 -0.67
N GLY A 383 -4.40 -10.45 -0.95
CA GLY A 383 -3.54 -9.65 -0.07
C GLY A 383 -4.06 -8.24 0.20
N GLN A 384 -4.86 -7.69 -0.73
CA GLN A 384 -5.43 -6.35 -0.59
C GLN A 384 -6.44 -6.23 0.58
N GLN A 385 -6.99 -7.34 1.07
CA GLN A 385 -7.88 -7.35 2.23
C GLN A 385 -7.23 -6.78 3.51
N PHE A 386 -5.90 -6.83 3.62
CA PHE A 386 -5.16 -6.30 4.77
C PHE A 386 -4.91 -4.79 4.71
N ALA A 387 -5.00 -4.19 3.51
CA ALA A 387 -4.67 -2.79 3.30
C ALA A 387 -5.54 -1.82 4.13
N PRO A 388 -6.90 -1.95 4.16
CA PRO A 388 -7.73 -1.01 4.91
C PRO A 388 -7.45 -0.99 6.41
N GLY A 389 -7.21 -2.16 7.02
CA GLY A 389 -6.89 -2.27 8.45
C GLY A 389 -5.59 -1.57 8.85
N LEU A 390 -4.68 -1.37 7.90
CA LEU A 390 -3.41 -0.68 8.06
C LEU A 390 -3.42 0.73 7.44
N GLN A 391 -4.58 1.24 7.03
CA GLN A 391 -4.78 2.57 6.45
C GLN A 391 -4.09 2.79 5.08
N TYR A 392 -3.80 1.70 4.35
CA TYR A 392 -3.45 1.78 2.94
C TYR A 392 -4.72 1.72 2.09
N ALA A 393 -4.76 2.48 1.01
CA ALA A 393 -5.83 2.35 0.03
C ALA A 393 -5.59 1.10 -0.83
N PRO A 394 -6.57 0.20 -0.94
CA PRO A 394 -6.50 -0.93 -1.85
C PRO A 394 -6.31 -0.46 -3.29
N LEU A 395 -5.72 -1.32 -4.11
CA LEU A 395 -5.53 -1.02 -5.53
C LEU A 395 -6.87 -0.82 -6.25
N PRO A 396 -7.05 0.27 -6.99
CA PRO A 396 -8.18 0.42 -7.91
C PRO A 396 -8.17 -0.68 -8.98
N SER A 397 -9.36 -1.04 -9.48
CA SER A 397 -9.52 -2.16 -10.42
C SER A 397 -8.69 -2.03 -11.71
N ASN A 398 -8.49 -0.80 -12.21
CA ASN A 398 -7.64 -0.55 -13.37
C ASN A 398 -6.15 -0.85 -13.10
N LEU A 399 -5.66 -0.59 -11.88
CA LEU A 399 -4.32 -0.98 -11.47
C LEU A 399 -4.19 -2.50 -11.27
N VAL A 400 -5.21 -3.15 -10.72
CA VAL A 400 -5.24 -4.63 -10.61
C VAL A 400 -5.13 -5.25 -12.00
N GLN A 401 -5.94 -4.82 -12.98
CA GLN A 401 -5.90 -5.31 -14.36
C GLN A 401 -4.54 -5.09 -15.04
N LEU A 402 -3.94 -3.92 -14.83
CA LEU A 402 -2.61 -3.61 -15.34
C LEU A 402 -1.55 -4.52 -14.71
N ASN A 403 -1.62 -4.75 -13.41
CA ASN A 403 -0.74 -5.65 -12.68
C ASN A 403 -0.90 -7.10 -13.13
N GLU A 404 -2.13 -7.56 -13.39
CA GLU A 404 -2.39 -8.89 -13.95
C GLU A 404 -1.69 -9.08 -15.29
N ALA A 405 -1.82 -8.10 -16.20
CA ALA A 405 -1.13 -8.15 -17.48
C ALA A 405 0.39 -8.16 -17.30
N THR A 406 0.92 -7.37 -16.37
CA THR A 406 2.35 -7.32 -16.03
C THR A 406 2.83 -8.65 -15.44
N ILE A 407 2.09 -9.26 -14.52
CA ILE A 407 2.47 -10.55 -13.90
C ILE A 407 2.40 -11.68 -14.91
N ARG A 408 1.45 -11.67 -15.86
CA ARG A 408 1.37 -12.66 -16.95
C ARG A 408 2.51 -12.54 -17.95
N SER A 409 3.17 -11.39 -18.09
CA SER A 409 4.36 -11.26 -18.94
C SER A 409 5.61 -11.89 -18.34
N ILE A 410 5.61 -12.25 -17.05
CA ILE A 410 6.77 -12.84 -16.38
C ILE A 410 7.04 -14.25 -16.91
N THR A 411 8.29 -14.49 -17.28
CA THR A 411 8.75 -15.72 -17.91
C THR A 411 9.88 -16.39 -17.12
N PHE A 412 10.08 -17.67 -17.39
CA PHE A 412 11.26 -18.43 -16.98
C PHE A 412 11.73 -19.27 -18.17
N ASN A 413 12.97 -19.05 -18.64
CA ASN A 413 13.49 -19.60 -19.89
C ASN A 413 12.58 -19.30 -21.11
N GLY A 414 12.05 -18.09 -21.17
CA GLY A 414 11.16 -17.63 -22.23
C GLY A 414 9.75 -18.25 -22.20
N GLN A 415 9.39 -19.02 -21.17
CA GLN A 415 8.06 -19.62 -21.03
C GLN A 415 7.23 -18.86 -19.99
N PRO A 416 5.99 -18.46 -20.32
CA PRO A 416 5.10 -17.82 -19.35
C PRO A 416 4.87 -18.69 -18.12
N LEU A 417 4.86 -18.07 -16.94
CA LEU A 417 4.64 -18.76 -15.67
C LEU A 417 3.18 -18.76 -15.23
N LYS A 418 2.38 -17.84 -15.77
CA LYS A 418 0.95 -17.69 -15.48
C LYS A 418 0.16 -17.43 -16.77
N SER A 419 -0.91 -18.18 -16.96
CA SER A 419 -1.87 -18.05 -18.08
C SER A 419 -2.96 -17.03 -17.77
#